data_9aa05b528e10cf9dcc84b1408984e0b4
#
_entry.id   9aa05b528e10cf9dcc84b1408984e0b4
#
_cell.length_a   1.000
_cell.length_b   1.000
_cell.length_c   1.000
_cell.angle_alpha   90.00
_cell.angle_beta   90.00
_cell.angle_gamma   90.00
#
_symmetry.space_group_name_H-M   'P 1'
#
loop_
_entity.id
_entity.type
_entity.pdbx_description
1 polymer ?
#
loop_
_entity_poly.entity_id
_entity_poly.type
_entity_poly.pdbx_seq_one_letter_code
_entity_poly.pdbx_strand_id
1 'polypeptide(L)'
;YLGCGIIHLPHRQKQLFRYIMALCRIMYKGSYDIVHIHGNSATAVLELQIAKWLGIKARIIHNHSSCCQHKILNKLLLPGYRRSFTQAIACSIEAGEWLYGETQFTILRNAIKVEPFIFNVDKRKTMRCVFGFKDDEYVVGHIGIFMEAKNHSFLIEVFAKYHALQPKSKLLLIGDG
;
A
#
# COMPACT_ATOMS: atom_id res chain seq x y z
N TYR A 1 2.25 -9.18 17.15
CA TYR A 1 3.17 -10.20 16.61
C TYR A 1 2.44 -11.52 16.67
N LEU A 2 2.02 -12.04 15.50
CA LEU A 2 1.24 -13.29 15.40
C LEU A 2 2.13 -14.52 15.29
N GLY A 3 3.39 -14.47 15.77
CA GLY A 3 4.33 -15.59 15.67
C GLY A 3 4.90 -15.85 14.28
N CYS A 4 4.74 -14.88 13.34
CA CYS A 4 5.25 -15.02 11.99
C CYS A 4 6.75 -14.74 11.91
N GLY A 5 7.48 -15.57 11.17
CA GLY A 5 8.88 -15.31 10.82
C GLY A 5 9.01 -14.21 9.77
N ILE A 6 10.03 -13.35 9.92
CA ILE A 6 10.37 -12.32 8.93
C ILE A 6 11.70 -12.68 8.28
N ILE A 7 11.72 -12.73 6.94
CA ILE A 7 12.92 -13.01 6.16
C ILE A 7 13.18 -11.83 5.23
N HIS A 8 14.35 -11.22 5.35
CA HIS A 8 14.78 -10.13 4.47
C HIS A 8 15.41 -10.67 3.20
N LEU A 9 14.92 -10.20 2.06
CA LEU A 9 15.45 -10.51 0.74
C LEU A 9 16.38 -9.39 0.24
N PRO A 10 17.35 -9.72 -0.63
CA PRO A 10 18.13 -8.69 -1.35
C PRO A 10 17.24 -7.73 -2.12
N HIS A 11 17.70 -6.50 -2.30
CA HIS A 11 16.90 -5.48 -2.97
C HIS A 11 16.65 -5.86 -4.44
N ARG A 12 15.37 -6.06 -4.81
CA ARG A 12 14.96 -6.60 -6.12
C ARG A 12 15.51 -5.81 -7.32
N GLN A 13 15.46 -4.48 -7.29
CA GLN A 13 15.93 -3.66 -8.42
C GLN A 13 17.45 -3.58 -8.52
N LYS A 14 18.18 -3.65 -7.39
CA LYS A 14 19.65 -3.50 -7.37
C LYS A 14 20.38 -4.84 -7.48
N GLN A 15 19.78 -5.92 -7.06
CA GLN A 15 20.41 -7.25 -6.93
C GLN A 15 19.47 -8.36 -7.42
N LEU A 16 18.90 -8.20 -8.62
CA LEU A 16 17.86 -9.08 -9.14
C LEU A 16 18.22 -10.56 -9.08
N PHE A 17 19.43 -10.93 -9.53
CA PHE A 17 19.86 -12.34 -9.51
C PHE A 17 19.92 -12.91 -8.10
N ARG A 18 20.49 -12.17 -7.15
CA ARG A 18 20.55 -12.58 -5.74
C ARG A 18 19.16 -12.68 -5.12
N TYR A 19 18.28 -11.77 -5.49
CA TYR A 19 16.87 -11.78 -5.07
C TYR A 19 16.18 -13.06 -5.54
N ILE A 20 16.29 -13.42 -6.83
CA ILE A 20 15.69 -14.62 -7.40
C ILE A 20 16.22 -15.87 -6.70
N MET A 21 17.52 -16.00 -6.55
CA MET A 21 18.14 -17.17 -5.89
C MET A 21 17.68 -17.31 -4.44
N ALA A 22 17.63 -16.21 -3.69
CA ALA A 22 17.18 -16.21 -2.30
C ALA A 22 15.68 -16.58 -2.21
N LEU A 23 14.84 -16.02 -3.09
CA LEU A 23 13.42 -16.32 -3.13
C LEU A 23 13.15 -17.79 -3.49
N CYS A 24 13.80 -18.31 -4.52
CA CYS A 24 13.72 -19.73 -4.87
C CYS A 24 14.11 -20.64 -3.70
N ARG A 25 15.23 -20.32 -3.03
CA ARG A 25 15.70 -21.10 -1.86
C ARG A 25 14.69 -21.10 -0.71
N ILE A 26 14.10 -19.93 -0.42
CA ILE A 26 13.11 -19.79 0.65
C ILE A 26 11.85 -20.59 0.32
N MET A 27 11.31 -20.41 -0.89
CA MET A 27 10.10 -21.10 -1.32
C MET A 27 10.30 -22.62 -1.37
N TYR A 28 11.44 -23.08 -1.88
CA TYR A 28 11.78 -24.50 -1.95
C TYR A 28 11.93 -25.15 -0.56
N LYS A 29 12.71 -24.50 0.34
CA LYS A 29 12.96 -25.04 1.68
C LYS A 29 11.73 -24.96 2.58
N GLY A 30 10.88 -23.95 2.41
CA GLY A 30 9.70 -23.75 3.23
C GLY A 30 8.54 -24.66 2.89
N SER A 31 8.57 -25.36 1.74
CA SER A 31 7.50 -26.24 1.28
C SER A 31 6.10 -25.64 1.42
N TYR A 32 5.97 -24.39 1.02
CA TYR A 32 4.73 -23.63 1.18
C TYR A 32 3.62 -24.12 0.23
N ASP A 33 2.42 -24.28 0.74
CA ASP A 33 1.22 -24.57 -0.06
C ASP A 33 0.64 -23.33 -0.72
N ILE A 34 0.83 -22.18 -0.09
CA ILE A 34 0.26 -20.90 -0.50
C ILE A 34 1.35 -19.82 -0.54
N VAL A 35 1.35 -19.03 -1.60
CA VAL A 35 2.10 -17.78 -1.70
C VAL A 35 1.11 -16.64 -1.92
N HIS A 36 1.14 -15.65 -1.05
CA HIS A 36 0.33 -14.45 -1.14
C HIS A 36 1.25 -13.24 -1.39
N ILE A 37 1.12 -12.64 -2.55
CA ILE A 37 1.98 -11.55 -3.01
C ILE A 37 1.18 -10.25 -3.00
N HIS A 38 1.69 -9.25 -2.29
CA HIS A 38 1.18 -7.89 -2.33
C HIS A 38 1.96 -7.09 -3.36
N GLY A 39 1.26 -6.46 -4.30
CA GLY A 39 1.91 -5.70 -5.36
C GLY A 39 0.93 -4.85 -6.15
N ASN A 40 1.46 -3.86 -6.87
CA ASN A 40 0.69 -2.90 -7.66
C ASN A 40 1.05 -2.93 -9.15
N SER A 41 1.71 -3.98 -9.61
CA SER A 41 2.06 -4.09 -11.04
C SER A 41 2.29 -5.54 -11.47
N ALA A 42 2.18 -5.77 -12.78
CA ALA A 42 2.45 -7.07 -13.39
C ALA A 42 3.92 -7.52 -13.26
N THR A 43 4.82 -6.68 -12.72
CA THR A 43 6.20 -7.10 -12.43
C THR A 43 6.25 -8.22 -11.38
N ALA A 44 5.20 -8.40 -10.56
CA ALA A 44 5.04 -9.54 -9.65
C ALA A 44 4.92 -10.90 -10.37
N VAL A 45 4.86 -10.90 -11.71
CA VAL A 45 4.95 -12.13 -12.53
C VAL A 45 6.19 -12.96 -12.20
N LEU A 46 7.29 -12.32 -11.83
CA LEU A 46 8.53 -12.99 -11.48
C LEU A 46 8.34 -13.94 -10.27
N GLU A 47 7.80 -13.41 -9.20
CA GLU A 47 7.53 -14.16 -7.96
C GLU A 47 6.49 -15.24 -8.18
N LEU A 48 5.44 -14.93 -8.94
CA LEU A 48 4.40 -15.88 -9.31
C LEU A 48 4.93 -17.04 -10.17
N GLN A 49 5.83 -16.76 -11.12
CA GLN A 49 6.45 -17.80 -11.97
C GLN A 49 7.37 -18.69 -11.15
N ILE A 50 8.17 -18.14 -10.27
CA ILE A 50 9.02 -18.93 -9.36
C ILE A 50 8.14 -19.87 -8.50
N ALA A 51 7.08 -19.33 -7.91
CA ALA A 51 6.14 -20.13 -7.13
C ALA A 51 5.48 -21.24 -7.97
N LYS A 52 5.12 -20.94 -9.23
CA LYS A 52 4.55 -21.91 -10.16
C LYS A 52 5.53 -23.02 -10.51
N TRP A 53 6.79 -22.68 -10.82
CA TRP A 53 7.84 -23.67 -11.14
C TRP A 53 8.19 -24.57 -9.96
N LEU A 54 8.09 -24.04 -8.75
CA LEU A 54 8.30 -24.83 -7.53
C LEU A 54 7.05 -25.62 -7.10
N GLY A 55 5.99 -25.63 -7.91
CA GLY A 55 4.79 -26.44 -7.69
C GLY A 55 3.85 -25.91 -6.61
N ILE A 56 4.00 -24.66 -6.16
CA ILE A 56 3.11 -24.05 -5.18
C ILE A 56 1.72 -23.89 -5.79
N LYS A 57 0.74 -24.59 -5.19
CA LYS A 57 -0.60 -24.74 -5.77
C LYS A 57 -1.41 -23.44 -5.71
N ALA A 58 -1.44 -22.76 -4.57
CA ALA A 58 -2.17 -21.52 -4.40
C ALA A 58 -1.23 -20.30 -4.53
N ARG A 59 -1.43 -19.50 -5.56
CA ARG A 59 -0.65 -18.30 -5.85
C ARG A 59 -1.59 -17.12 -5.89
N ILE A 60 -1.68 -16.41 -4.78
CA ILE A 60 -2.60 -15.29 -4.57
C ILE A 60 -1.85 -14.00 -4.85
N ILE A 61 -2.44 -13.14 -5.66
CA ILE A 61 -1.98 -11.76 -5.86
C ILE A 61 -2.98 -10.77 -5.26
N HIS A 62 -2.48 -9.78 -4.54
CA HIS A 62 -3.32 -8.76 -3.91
C HIS A 62 -2.87 -7.37 -4.33
N ASN A 63 -3.73 -6.69 -5.08
CA ASN A 63 -3.46 -5.33 -5.58
C ASN A 63 -4.04 -4.26 -4.66
N HIS A 64 -3.23 -3.24 -4.36
CA HIS A 64 -3.59 -2.12 -3.49
C HIS A 64 -3.61 -0.75 -4.18
N SER A 65 -3.45 -0.71 -5.51
CA SER A 65 -3.32 0.56 -6.23
C SER A 65 -3.88 0.45 -7.64
N SER A 66 -4.38 1.55 -8.17
CA SER A 66 -4.82 1.71 -9.55
C SER A 66 -3.73 2.32 -10.46
N CYS A 67 -2.47 2.34 -10.01
CA CYS A 67 -1.35 2.86 -10.81
C CYS A 67 -0.03 2.15 -10.49
N CYS A 68 0.94 2.28 -11.40
CA CYS A 68 2.33 1.85 -11.19
C CYS A 68 3.32 2.81 -11.87
N GLN A 69 4.58 2.76 -11.42
CA GLN A 69 5.64 3.62 -11.97
C GLN A 69 6.03 3.25 -13.41
N HIS A 70 6.05 1.96 -13.75
CA HIS A 70 6.55 1.45 -15.04
C HIS A 70 5.41 0.97 -15.94
N LYS A 71 4.62 1.90 -16.48
CA LYS A 71 3.41 1.60 -17.27
C LYS A 71 3.67 0.70 -18.48
N ILE A 72 4.76 0.94 -19.23
CA ILE A 72 5.09 0.15 -20.44
C ILE A 72 5.45 -1.28 -20.05
N LEU A 73 6.36 -1.45 -19.07
CA LEU A 73 6.75 -2.76 -18.58
C LEU A 73 5.57 -3.52 -18.00
N ASN A 74 4.71 -2.83 -17.25
CA ASN A 74 3.48 -3.40 -16.73
C ASN A 74 2.62 -3.99 -17.86
N LYS A 75 2.38 -3.20 -18.92
CA LYS A 75 1.57 -3.62 -20.08
C LYS A 75 2.15 -4.86 -20.78
N LEU A 76 3.46 -4.90 -20.97
CA LEU A 76 4.15 -6.05 -21.59
C LEU A 76 4.05 -7.33 -20.76
N LEU A 77 4.09 -7.21 -19.44
CA LEU A 77 4.06 -8.36 -18.54
C LEU A 77 2.65 -8.87 -18.20
N LEU A 78 1.60 -8.08 -18.45
CA LEU A 78 0.22 -8.44 -18.12
C LEU A 78 -0.23 -9.83 -18.63
N PRO A 79 0.06 -10.27 -19.87
CA PRO A 79 -0.40 -11.58 -20.33
C PRO A 79 0.21 -12.73 -19.55
N GLY A 80 1.51 -12.67 -19.27
CA GLY A 80 2.21 -13.65 -18.43
C GLY A 80 1.76 -13.61 -16.97
N TYR A 81 1.57 -12.41 -16.45
CA TYR A 81 1.09 -12.18 -15.09
C TYR A 81 -0.28 -12.80 -14.86
N ARG A 82 -1.27 -12.53 -15.73
CA ARG A 82 -2.64 -13.06 -15.62
C ARG A 82 -2.74 -14.58 -15.70
N ARG A 83 -1.74 -15.24 -16.30
CA ARG A 83 -1.65 -16.72 -16.37
C ARG A 83 -0.89 -17.35 -15.22
N SER A 84 -0.35 -16.56 -14.30
CA SER A 84 0.59 -17.04 -13.27
C SER A 84 -0.03 -17.19 -11.90
N PHE A 85 -1.01 -16.40 -11.55
CA PHE A 85 -1.74 -16.52 -10.28
C PHE A 85 -2.93 -17.50 -10.40
N THR A 86 -3.39 -17.99 -9.27
CA THR A 86 -4.58 -18.84 -9.15
C THR A 86 -5.76 -18.07 -8.59
N GLN A 87 -5.49 -17.01 -7.83
CA GLN A 87 -6.50 -16.13 -7.26
C GLN A 87 -6.02 -14.68 -7.29
N ALA A 88 -6.96 -13.78 -7.58
CA ALA A 88 -6.74 -12.34 -7.59
C ALA A 88 -7.58 -11.67 -6.52
N ILE A 89 -6.95 -10.79 -5.74
CA ILE A 89 -7.58 -9.96 -4.72
C ILE A 89 -7.24 -8.49 -5.01
N ALA A 90 -8.19 -7.60 -4.78
CA ALA A 90 -7.97 -6.16 -4.88
C ALA A 90 -8.60 -5.41 -3.71
N CYS A 91 -8.02 -4.29 -3.30
CA CYS A 91 -8.56 -3.46 -2.22
C CYS A 91 -9.78 -2.64 -2.64
N SER A 92 -10.00 -2.44 -3.95
CA SER A 92 -11.18 -1.78 -4.53
C SER A 92 -11.47 -2.32 -5.93
N ILE A 93 -12.61 -1.95 -6.49
CA ILE A 93 -13.01 -2.29 -7.87
C ILE A 93 -12.00 -1.71 -8.85
N GLU A 94 -11.70 -0.43 -8.74
CA GLU A 94 -10.79 0.30 -9.64
C GLU A 94 -9.38 -0.31 -9.63
N ALA A 95 -8.88 -0.70 -8.45
CA ALA A 95 -7.59 -1.37 -8.33
C ALA A 95 -7.60 -2.74 -9.03
N GLY A 96 -8.69 -3.48 -8.92
CA GLY A 96 -8.86 -4.78 -9.57
C GLY A 96 -8.95 -4.66 -11.08
N GLU A 97 -9.85 -3.84 -11.59
CA GLU A 97 -10.04 -3.62 -13.03
C GLU A 97 -8.77 -3.12 -13.70
N TRP A 98 -8.04 -2.20 -13.06
CA TRP A 98 -6.79 -1.67 -13.57
C TRP A 98 -5.74 -2.75 -13.82
N LEU A 99 -5.56 -3.71 -12.92
CA LEU A 99 -4.50 -4.71 -13.04
C LEU A 99 -4.98 -6.03 -13.66
N TYR A 100 -6.17 -6.46 -13.29
CA TYR A 100 -6.69 -7.77 -13.71
C TYR A 100 -7.57 -7.67 -14.96
N GLY A 101 -8.12 -6.50 -15.30
CA GLY A 101 -9.07 -6.31 -16.39
C GLY A 101 -10.32 -7.14 -16.15
N GLU A 102 -10.70 -7.96 -17.14
CA GLU A 102 -11.87 -8.85 -17.08
C GLU A 102 -11.66 -10.12 -16.24
N THR A 103 -10.44 -10.36 -15.72
CA THR A 103 -10.19 -11.52 -14.88
C THR A 103 -10.93 -11.37 -13.56
N GLN A 104 -11.70 -12.37 -13.17
CA GLN A 104 -12.43 -12.37 -11.91
C GLN A 104 -11.49 -12.17 -10.71
N PHE A 105 -11.87 -11.31 -9.78
CA PHE A 105 -11.13 -11.04 -8.55
C PHE A 105 -12.06 -10.84 -7.36
N THR A 106 -11.53 -11.03 -6.17
CA THR A 106 -12.23 -10.79 -4.91
C THR A 106 -11.87 -9.42 -4.35
N ILE A 107 -12.85 -8.67 -3.86
CA ILE A 107 -12.59 -7.40 -3.17
C ILE A 107 -12.33 -7.70 -1.70
N LEU A 108 -11.13 -7.34 -1.23
CA LEU A 108 -10.74 -7.37 0.18
C LEU A 108 -10.24 -5.98 0.56
N ARG A 109 -11.10 -5.20 1.18
CA ARG A 109 -10.79 -3.82 1.59
C ARG A 109 -9.70 -3.79 2.65
N ASN A 110 -8.81 -2.78 2.58
CA ASN A 110 -7.81 -2.56 3.60
C ASN A 110 -8.49 -2.31 4.95
N ALA A 111 -8.09 -3.04 5.96
CA ALA A 111 -8.63 -2.94 7.31
C ALA A 111 -7.59 -2.44 8.30
N ILE A 112 -8.03 -1.69 9.30
CA ILE A 112 -7.23 -1.22 10.43
C ILE A 112 -7.99 -1.49 11.73
N LYS A 113 -7.27 -1.54 12.84
CA LYS A 113 -7.91 -1.49 14.16
C LYS A 113 -8.51 -0.10 14.36
N VAL A 114 -9.81 -0.04 14.61
CA VAL A 114 -10.56 1.22 14.74
C VAL A 114 -10.44 1.82 16.13
N GLU A 115 -10.28 0.98 17.17
CA GLU A 115 -10.29 1.38 18.59
C GLU A 115 -9.30 2.53 18.92
N PRO A 116 -8.05 2.56 18.37
CA PRO A 116 -7.13 3.68 18.64
C PRO A 116 -7.61 5.02 18.08
N PHE A 117 -8.52 5.00 17.09
CA PHE A 117 -9.01 6.19 16.38
C PHE A 117 -10.38 6.67 16.88
N ILE A 118 -10.98 5.96 17.83
CA ILE A 118 -12.22 6.41 18.47
C ILE A 118 -11.94 7.72 19.22
N PHE A 119 -12.89 8.68 19.09
CA PHE A 119 -12.77 9.97 19.76
C PHE A 119 -12.60 9.79 21.27
N ASN A 120 -11.60 10.46 21.84
CA ASN A 120 -11.31 10.48 23.26
C ASN A 120 -10.98 11.89 23.69
N VAL A 121 -11.75 12.43 24.65
CA VAL A 121 -11.65 13.81 25.11
C VAL A 121 -10.32 14.11 25.79
N ASP A 122 -9.76 13.16 26.53
CA ASP A 122 -8.49 13.36 27.24
C ASP A 122 -7.30 13.33 26.28
N LYS A 123 -7.30 12.40 25.31
CA LYS A 123 -6.32 12.40 24.23
C LYS A 123 -6.39 13.69 23.42
N ARG A 124 -7.61 14.16 23.10
CA ARG A 124 -7.79 15.44 22.40
C ARG A 124 -7.15 16.60 23.18
N LYS A 125 -7.44 16.75 24.49
CA LYS A 125 -6.88 17.81 25.33
C LYS A 125 -5.35 17.73 25.38
N THR A 126 -4.81 16.54 25.62
CA THR A 126 -3.36 16.31 25.67
C THR A 126 -2.68 16.70 24.35
N MET A 127 -3.19 16.24 23.22
CA MET A 127 -2.58 16.54 21.91
C MET A 127 -2.73 18.01 21.52
N ARG A 128 -3.84 18.66 21.86
CA ARG A 128 -3.98 20.11 21.65
C ARG A 128 -2.97 20.90 22.48
N CYS A 129 -2.73 20.51 23.71
CA CYS A 129 -1.69 21.11 24.55
C CYS A 129 -0.29 20.93 23.94
N VAL A 130 0.05 19.70 23.49
CA VAL A 130 1.34 19.39 22.86
C VAL A 130 1.61 20.24 21.61
N PHE A 131 0.58 20.45 20.78
CA PHE A 131 0.70 21.26 19.56
C PHE A 131 0.40 22.74 19.75
N GLY A 132 0.08 23.20 20.97
CA GLY A 132 -0.23 24.58 21.26
C GLY A 132 -1.55 25.09 20.68
N PHE A 133 -2.52 24.20 20.41
CA PHE A 133 -3.84 24.58 19.88
C PHE A 133 -4.81 24.97 20.99
N LYS A 134 -5.53 26.06 20.80
CA LYS A 134 -6.60 26.48 21.71
C LYS A 134 -7.86 25.65 21.50
N ASP A 135 -8.72 25.56 22.51
CA ASP A 135 -9.94 24.73 22.43
C ASP A 135 -10.94 25.21 21.38
N ASP A 136 -10.99 26.51 21.12
CA ASP A 136 -11.87 27.16 20.15
C ASP A 136 -11.29 27.19 18.71
N GLU A 137 -10.07 26.73 18.50
CA GLU A 137 -9.47 26.64 17.18
C GLU A 137 -9.95 25.40 16.42
N TYR A 138 -10.26 25.56 15.14
CA TYR A 138 -10.58 24.45 14.25
C TYR A 138 -9.31 23.91 13.60
N VAL A 139 -8.96 22.67 13.89
CA VAL A 139 -7.74 22.05 13.38
C VAL A 139 -8.06 21.09 12.24
N VAL A 140 -7.53 21.40 11.05
CA VAL A 140 -7.53 20.51 9.89
C VAL A 140 -6.24 19.71 9.91
N GLY A 141 -6.34 18.37 9.96
CA GLY A 141 -5.18 17.49 9.96
C GLY A 141 -5.00 16.77 8.62
N HIS A 142 -3.74 16.65 8.16
CA HIS A 142 -3.38 15.78 7.05
C HIS A 142 -2.19 14.91 7.45
N ILE A 143 -2.28 13.60 7.19
CA ILE A 143 -1.24 12.63 7.51
C ILE A 143 -0.78 11.97 6.21
N GLY A 144 0.53 12.02 5.93
CA GLY A 144 1.10 11.38 4.75
C GLY A 144 2.54 11.82 4.47
N ILE A 145 3.27 10.99 3.73
CA ILE A 145 4.62 11.31 3.24
C ILE A 145 4.56 12.57 2.39
N PHE A 146 5.53 13.48 2.54
CA PHE A 146 5.63 14.70 1.75
C PHE A 146 6.18 14.38 0.36
N MET A 147 5.27 14.00 -0.53
CA MET A 147 5.57 13.64 -1.91
C MET A 147 4.53 14.24 -2.85
N GLU A 148 4.89 14.40 -4.13
CA GLU A 148 4.05 15.02 -5.16
C GLU A 148 2.65 14.38 -5.24
N ALA A 149 2.55 13.07 -5.14
CA ALA A 149 1.26 12.36 -5.18
C ALA A 149 0.29 12.72 -4.05
N LYS A 150 0.77 13.34 -2.95
CA LYS A 150 -0.07 13.82 -1.84
C LYS A 150 -0.48 15.28 -1.99
N ASN A 151 0.11 15.97 -2.97
CA ASN A 151 -0.23 17.33 -3.39
C ASN A 151 -0.40 18.34 -2.25
N HIS A 152 0.61 18.39 -1.36
CA HIS A 152 0.60 19.30 -0.20
C HIS A 152 0.52 20.76 -0.60
N SER A 153 1.10 21.15 -1.75
CA SER A 153 1.03 22.53 -2.26
C SER A 153 -0.41 22.97 -2.48
N PHE A 154 -1.21 22.14 -3.17
CA PHE A 154 -2.63 22.42 -3.39
C PHE A 154 -3.43 22.45 -2.07
N LEU A 155 -3.11 21.53 -1.14
CA LEU A 155 -3.74 21.52 0.19
C LEU A 155 -3.50 22.83 0.96
N ILE A 156 -2.28 23.36 0.91
CA ILE A 156 -1.91 24.63 1.56
C ILE A 156 -2.66 25.80 0.91
N GLU A 157 -2.76 25.84 -0.43
CA GLU A 157 -3.52 26.87 -1.15
C GLU A 157 -5.01 26.85 -0.79
N VAL A 158 -5.61 25.65 -0.74
CA VAL A 158 -7.02 25.48 -0.31
C VAL A 158 -7.18 25.94 1.13
N PHE A 159 -6.27 25.51 2.03
CA PHE A 159 -6.33 25.90 3.42
C PHE A 159 -6.14 27.42 3.62
N ALA A 160 -5.27 28.07 2.85
CA ALA A 160 -5.11 29.53 2.93
C ALA A 160 -6.43 30.27 2.65
N LYS A 161 -7.20 29.83 1.64
CA LYS A 161 -8.52 30.39 1.35
C LYS A 161 -9.52 30.11 2.47
N TYR A 162 -9.49 28.90 3.03
CA TYR A 162 -10.34 28.53 4.16
C TYR A 162 -10.00 29.36 5.40
N HIS A 163 -8.72 29.54 5.70
CA HIS A 163 -8.24 30.34 6.84
C HIS A 163 -8.66 31.82 6.74
N ALA A 164 -8.70 32.38 5.54
CA ALA A 164 -9.21 33.75 5.33
C ALA A 164 -10.69 33.89 5.71
N LEU A 165 -11.48 32.83 5.54
CA LEU A 165 -12.90 32.79 5.95
C LEU A 165 -13.08 32.41 7.43
N GLN A 166 -12.14 31.63 7.97
CA GLN A 166 -12.17 31.10 9.35
C GLN A 166 -10.82 31.32 10.03
N PRO A 167 -10.54 32.56 10.53
CA PRO A 167 -9.22 32.93 11.09
C PRO A 167 -8.78 32.10 12.30
N LYS A 168 -9.71 31.44 12.99
CA LYS A 168 -9.39 30.51 14.09
C LYS A 168 -9.06 29.09 13.62
N SER A 169 -8.88 28.86 12.32
CA SER A 169 -8.45 27.56 11.81
C SER A 169 -6.94 27.37 11.86
N LYS A 170 -6.49 26.14 11.98
CA LYS A 170 -5.09 25.72 11.95
C LYS A 170 -4.93 24.52 11.02
N LEU A 171 -3.81 24.44 10.32
CA LEU A 171 -3.43 23.28 9.51
C LEU A 171 -2.31 22.52 10.22
N LEU A 172 -2.53 21.22 10.43
CA LEU A 172 -1.55 20.30 10.99
C LEU A 172 -1.16 19.29 9.91
N LEU A 173 0.10 19.31 9.48
CA LEU A 173 0.68 18.35 8.56
C LEU A 173 1.56 17.38 9.32
N ILE A 174 1.34 16.08 9.16
CA ILE A 174 2.08 15.02 9.83
C ILE A 174 2.66 14.09 8.77
N GLY A 175 3.99 13.97 8.72
CA GLY A 175 4.73 13.14 7.79
C GLY A 175 6.19 13.54 7.69
N ASP A 176 6.91 12.83 6.84
CA ASP A 176 8.29 13.10 6.44
C ASP A 176 8.44 12.93 4.93
N GLY A 177 9.61 13.36 4.33
CA GLY A 177 9.89 13.24 2.90
C GLY A 177 10.92 14.24 2.40
#